data_5a990c3673e7d565fc6b120f90abc596
#
_entry.id   5a990c3673e7d565fc6b120f90abc596
#
_cell.length_a   1.000
_cell.length_b   1.000
_cell.length_c   1.000
_cell.angle_alpha   90.00
_cell.angle_beta   90.00
_cell.angle_gamma   90.00
#
_symmetry.space_group_name_H-M   'P 1'
#
loop_
_entity.id
_entity.type
_entity.pdbx_description
1 polymer ?
#
loop_
_entity_poly.entity_id
_entity_poly.type
_entity_poly.pdbx_seq_one_letter_code
_entity_poly.pdbx_strand_id
1 'polypeptide(L)'
;MHAEHSVAQDAFTEKHNSGYSLSPQIYYANMYFAMAEICDTLQKDLKKSIEFKQKGTTILNNVKSQYWNAEKGCFASGPRGSEAYEKGIWEATGAEACVWPKFHVSDHQQRQIFLQTIKTQKNALNDFGLNWYPFEEGKNHFWNTCWVSWTEGIAVAANHEGDMELLRKLIFQQVRNVVVNKTFHEAVDYSTGRAWRWPGLTWHASAFLGYFMFGLLGMSYEKEGLLISPCIPQEFSHMKLCNLRYRDAVFEIEICGSGNQFDIYVDDSKTEFIDVAIKGRHRVMLCPKH
;
A
#
# COMPACT_ATOMS: atom_id res chain seq x y z
N MET A 1 -1.02 -5.70 -22.39
CA MET A 1 -0.11 -6.66 -21.76
C MET A 1 -0.99 -7.70 -21.11
N HIS A 2 -0.88 -8.96 -21.56
CA HIS A 2 -1.65 -10.04 -20.95
C HIS A 2 -1.09 -10.30 -19.56
N ALA A 3 -1.97 -10.49 -18.59
CA ALA A 3 -1.59 -10.95 -17.26
C ALA A 3 -1.30 -12.46 -17.38
N GLU A 4 -0.10 -12.81 -17.77
CA GLU A 4 0.32 -14.17 -17.71
C GLU A 4 0.80 -14.49 -16.29
N HIS A 5 0.09 -15.41 -15.65
CA HIS A 5 0.54 -16.30 -14.59
C HIS A 5 0.75 -15.77 -13.16
N SER A 6 -0.29 -15.31 -12.51
CA SER A 6 -0.46 -15.70 -11.11
C SER A 6 -1.75 -16.52 -11.01
N VAL A 7 -1.72 -17.65 -10.34
CA VAL A 7 -2.89 -18.56 -10.17
C VAL A 7 -4.11 -17.83 -9.60
N ALA A 8 -3.89 -16.75 -8.85
CA ALA A 8 -4.91 -15.88 -8.32
C ALA A 8 -5.50 -14.94 -9.37
N GLN A 9 -4.66 -14.42 -10.26
CA GLN A 9 -5.06 -13.51 -11.32
C GLN A 9 -5.68 -14.23 -12.52
N ASP A 10 -5.30 -15.48 -12.78
CA ASP A 10 -5.84 -16.26 -13.91
C ASP A 10 -7.34 -16.45 -13.78
N ALA A 11 -7.81 -16.90 -12.63
CA ALA A 11 -9.24 -17.09 -12.39
C ALA A 11 -10.03 -15.80 -12.49
N PHE A 12 -9.44 -14.65 -12.06
CA PHE A 12 -10.05 -13.35 -12.15
C PHE A 12 -10.05 -12.81 -13.59
N THR A 13 -8.93 -12.96 -14.30
CA THR A 13 -8.75 -12.54 -15.68
C THR A 13 -9.71 -13.26 -16.62
N GLU A 14 -9.87 -14.57 -16.46
CA GLU A 14 -10.81 -15.39 -17.25
C GLU A 14 -12.25 -14.95 -17.06
N LYS A 15 -12.62 -14.53 -15.86
CA LYS A 15 -14.00 -14.23 -15.52
C LYS A 15 -14.39 -12.76 -15.81
N HIS A 16 -13.49 -11.80 -15.59
CA HIS A 16 -13.92 -10.40 -15.44
C HIS A 16 -13.16 -9.36 -16.25
N ASN A 17 -11.94 -9.58 -16.71
CA ASN A 17 -11.15 -8.52 -17.30
C ASN A 17 -10.59 -8.76 -18.71
N SER A 18 -11.08 -9.76 -19.41
CA SER A 18 -10.73 -10.00 -20.83
C SER A 18 -9.22 -10.09 -21.10
N GLY A 19 -8.44 -10.57 -20.15
CA GLY A 19 -6.98 -10.76 -20.30
C GLY A 19 -6.12 -9.55 -19.92
N TYR A 20 -6.70 -8.45 -19.43
CA TYR A 20 -5.95 -7.28 -18.98
C TYR A 20 -6.12 -7.09 -17.47
N SER A 21 -5.06 -7.29 -16.70
CA SER A 21 -5.03 -7.04 -15.27
C SER A 21 -4.46 -5.65 -14.97
N LEU A 22 -5.03 -4.98 -13.97
CA LEU A 22 -4.68 -3.61 -13.60
C LEU A 22 -3.31 -3.55 -12.87
N SER A 23 -3.14 -4.36 -11.83
CA SER A 23 -1.93 -4.30 -10.99
C SER A 23 -0.63 -4.55 -11.74
N PRO A 24 -0.49 -5.56 -12.64
CA PRO A 24 0.74 -5.75 -13.41
C PRO A 24 1.11 -4.54 -14.25
N GLN A 25 0.16 -3.81 -14.82
CA GLN A 25 0.45 -2.62 -15.61
C GLN A 25 1.09 -1.52 -14.76
N ILE A 26 0.59 -1.32 -13.53
CA ILE A 26 1.14 -0.35 -12.60
C ILE A 26 2.56 -0.73 -12.18
N TYR A 27 2.80 -2.01 -11.86
CA TYR A 27 4.15 -2.48 -11.51
C TYR A 27 5.12 -2.37 -12.69
N TYR A 28 4.69 -2.64 -13.93
CA TYR A 28 5.52 -2.43 -15.11
C TYR A 28 5.87 -0.96 -15.34
N ALA A 29 4.92 -0.05 -15.14
CA ALA A 29 5.21 1.37 -15.22
C ALA A 29 6.28 1.79 -14.21
N ASN A 30 6.15 1.32 -12.96
CA ASN A 30 7.12 1.61 -11.91
C ASN A 30 8.49 0.94 -12.14
N MET A 31 8.51 -0.25 -12.72
CA MET A 31 9.77 -0.88 -13.18
C MET A 31 10.49 0.03 -14.18
N TYR A 32 9.78 0.60 -15.16
CA TYR A 32 10.39 1.51 -16.12
C TYR A 32 10.90 2.80 -15.45
N PHE A 33 10.22 3.35 -14.46
CA PHE A 33 10.73 4.50 -13.70
C PHE A 33 12.00 4.14 -12.91
N ALA A 34 12.03 2.98 -12.25
CA ALA A 34 13.24 2.50 -11.57
C ALA A 34 14.40 2.28 -12.55
N MET A 35 14.15 1.68 -13.72
CA MET A 35 15.16 1.52 -14.78
C MET A 35 15.67 2.89 -15.29
N ALA A 36 14.79 3.87 -15.42
CA ALA A 36 15.18 5.21 -15.82
C ALA A 36 16.10 5.87 -14.79
N GLU A 37 15.82 5.72 -13.51
CA GLU A 37 16.65 6.23 -12.42
C GLU A 37 18.03 5.55 -12.40
N ILE A 38 18.08 4.23 -12.55
CA ILE A 38 19.34 3.48 -12.67
C ILE A 38 20.17 3.99 -13.85
N CYS A 39 19.54 4.18 -15.03
CA CYS A 39 20.24 4.70 -16.20
C CYS A 39 20.79 6.11 -15.98
N ASP A 40 20.03 6.98 -15.33
CA ASP A 40 20.43 8.35 -15.03
C ASP A 40 21.54 8.41 -13.97
N THR A 41 21.35 7.74 -12.84
CA THR A 41 22.22 7.86 -11.67
C THR A 41 23.48 7.02 -11.74
N LEU A 42 23.39 5.76 -12.16
CA LEU A 42 24.49 4.80 -12.14
C LEU A 42 25.18 4.67 -13.48
N GLN A 43 24.43 4.56 -14.56
CA GLN A 43 25.00 4.35 -15.90
C GLN A 43 25.32 5.65 -16.65
N LYS A 44 24.76 6.79 -16.19
CA LYS A 44 24.89 8.10 -16.85
C LYS A 44 24.40 8.09 -18.31
N ASP A 45 23.43 7.24 -18.62
CA ASP A 45 22.79 7.08 -19.94
C ASP A 45 21.45 7.83 -19.97
N LEU A 46 21.53 9.15 -20.20
CA LEU A 46 20.35 10.02 -20.21
C LEU A 46 19.35 9.62 -21.32
N LYS A 47 19.85 9.11 -22.47
CA LYS A 47 18.96 8.70 -23.56
C LYS A 47 18.06 7.55 -23.15
N LYS A 48 18.62 6.48 -22.55
CA LYS A 48 17.84 5.36 -22.03
C LYS A 48 16.94 5.77 -20.87
N SER A 49 17.41 6.67 -19.99
CA SER A 49 16.58 7.20 -18.91
C SER A 49 15.30 7.85 -19.45
N ILE A 50 15.43 8.71 -20.46
CA ILE A 50 14.28 9.37 -21.10
C ILE A 50 13.34 8.32 -21.75
N GLU A 51 13.89 7.34 -22.48
CA GLU A 51 13.09 6.29 -23.11
C GLU A 51 12.28 5.50 -22.08
N PHE A 52 12.90 5.07 -20.99
CA PHE A 52 12.17 4.34 -19.94
C PHE A 52 11.12 5.22 -19.23
N LYS A 53 11.41 6.48 -18.94
CA LYS A 53 10.41 7.43 -18.40
C LYS A 53 9.20 7.54 -19.32
N GLN A 54 9.42 7.65 -20.63
CA GLN A 54 8.32 7.72 -21.61
C GLN A 54 7.47 6.45 -21.61
N LYS A 55 8.08 5.26 -21.58
CA LYS A 55 7.37 3.98 -21.50
C LYS A 55 6.52 3.90 -20.23
N GLY A 56 7.07 4.20 -19.07
CA GLY A 56 6.36 4.22 -17.80
C GLY A 56 5.19 5.20 -17.80
N THR A 57 5.41 6.42 -18.28
CA THR A 57 4.38 7.47 -18.38
C THR A 57 3.24 7.06 -19.31
N THR A 58 3.55 6.43 -20.46
CA THR A 58 2.51 5.96 -21.39
C THR A 58 1.61 4.92 -20.72
N ILE A 59 2.19 3.96 -20.01
CA ILE A 59 1.41 2.93 -19.30
C ILE A 59 0.52 3.58 -18.22
N LEU A 60 1.08 4.46 -17.38
CA LEU A 60 0.28 5.12 -16.34
C LEU A 60 -0.86 5.97 -16.90
N ASN A 61 -0.61 6.69 -17.97
CA ASN A 61 -1.67 7.48 -18.61
C ASN A 61 -2.79 6.59 -19.15
N ASN A 62 -2.46 5.44 -19.72
CA ASN A 62 -3.45 4.45 -20.14
C ASN A 62 -4.23 3.92 -18.95
N VAL A 63 -3.56 3.56 -17.83
CA VAL A 63 -4.26 3.13 -16.62
C VAL A 63 -5.22 4.18 -16.11
N LYS A 64 -4.77 5.43 -15.97
CA LYS A 64 -5.63 6.55 -15.51
C LYS A 64 -6.85 6.76 -16.39
N SER A 65 -6.68 6.70 -17.72
CA SER A 65 -7.77 6.96 -18.67
C SER A 65 -8.74 5.79 -18.85
N GLN A 66 -8.26 4.54 -18.67
CA GLN A 66 -9.05 3.36 -19.01
C GLN A 66 -9.68 2.67 -17.78
N TYR A 67 -9.10 2.82 -16.57
CA TYR A 67 -9.52 2.03 -15.41
C TYR A 67 -10.24 2.83 -14.32
N TRP A 68 -10.09 4.17 -14.27
CA TRP A 68 -10.84 4.99 -13.33
C TRP A 68 -12.30 5.11 -13.75
N ASN A 69 -13.21 4.58 -12.93
CA ASN A 69 -14.66 4.74 -13.09
C ASN A 69 -15.18 5.74 -12.05
N ALA A 70 -15.41 6.98 -12.49
CA ALA A 70 -15.83 8.05 -11.58
C ALA A 70 -17.26 7.84 -11.05
N GLU A 71 -18.15 7.20 -11.82
CA GLU A 71 -19.52 6.89 -11.40
C GLU A 71 -19.54 5.88 -10.26
N LYS A 72 -18.67 4.88 -10.31
CA LYS A 72 -18.56 3.82 -9.32
C LYS A 72 -17.55 4.16 -8.20
N GLY A 73 -16.79 5.24 -8.36
CA GLY A 73 -15.80 5.69 -7.40
C GLY A 73 -14.65 4.71 -7.17
N CYS A 74 -14.23 3.98 -8.21
CA CYS A 74 -13.20 2.96 -8.09
C CYS A 74 -12.32 2.86 -9.34
N PHE A 75 -11.13 2.27 -9.15
CA PHE A 75 -10.34 1.73 -10.26
C PHE A 75 -10.81 0.30 -10.53
N ALA A 76 -11.47 0.11 -11.65
CA ALA A 76 -11.99 -1.19 -12.03
C ALA A 76 -10.85 -2.15 -12.42
N SER A 77 -11.05 -3.45 -12.22
CA SER A 77 -10.07 -4.48 -12.57
C SER A 77 -9.89 -4.67 -14.07
N GLY A 78 -10.89 -4.26 -14.86
CA GLY A 78 -10.84 -4.26 -16.32
C GLY A 78 -10.92 -2.86 -16.91
N PRO A 79 -10.49 -2.68 -18.17
CA PRO A 79 -10.53 -1.39 -18.85
C PRO A 79 -11.96 -0.97 -19.22
N ARG A 80 -12.11 0.30 -19.57
CA ARG A 80 -13.37 0.88 -20.06
C ARG A 80 -13.97 0.01 -21.18
N GLY A 81 -15.27 -0.28 -21.08
CA GLY A 81 -16.00 -1.17 -21.99
C GLY A 81 -15.93 -2.65 -21.59
N SER A 82 -15.19 -3.03 -20.55
CA SER A 82 -15.25 -4.36 -19.96
C SER A 82 -16.39 -4.47 -18.94
N GLU A 83 -16.86 -5.69 -18.69
CA GLU A 83 -17.85 -5.96 -17.65
C GLU A 83 -17.41 -5.46 -16.28
N ALA A 84 -16.12 -5.63 -15.94
CA ALA A 84 -15.57 -5.15 -14.69
C ALA A 84 -15.65 -3.62 -14.56
N TYR A 85 -15.38 -2.89 -15.64
CA TYR A 85 -15.50 -1.44 -15.63
C TYR A 85 -16.95 -1.00 -15.45
N GLU A 86 -17.87 -1.54 -16.24
CA GLU A 86 -19.28 -1.15 -16.23
C GLU A 86 -19.97 -1.42 -14.89
N LYS A 87 -19.59 -2.52 -14.24
CA LYS A 87 -20.10 -2.89 -12.92
C LYS A 87 -19.31 -2.28 -11.75
N GLY A 88 -18.18 -1.63 -11.99
CA GLY A 88 -17.31 -1.09 -10.95
C GLY A 88 -16.65 -2.19 -10.12
N ILE A 89 -16.30 -3.30 -10.74
CA ILE A 89 -15.64 -4.44 -10.09
C ILE A 89 -14.15 -4.11 -9.92
N TRP A 90 -13.68 -4.23 -8.70
CA TRP A 90 -12.27 -4.07 -8.34
C TRP A 90 -11.78 -5.26 -7.49
N GLU A 91 -10.49 -5.43 -7.35
CA GLU A 91 -9.85 -6.41 -6.51
C GLU A 91 -8.74 -5.78 -5.66
N ALA A 92 -8.38 -6.42 -4.52
CA ALA A 92 -7.51 -5.80 -3.53
C ALA A 92 -6.11 -5.44 -4.04
N THR A 93 -5.50 -6.27 -4.91
CA THR A 93 -4.18 -6.00 -5.50
C THR A 93 -4.19 -4.79 -6.43
N GLY A 94 -5.23 -4.65 -7.23
CA GLY A 94 -5.43 -3.48 -8.09
C GLY A 94 -5.75 -2.23 -7.27
N ALA A 95 -6.63 -2.35 -6.27
CA ALA A 95 -6.96 -1.27 -5.35
C ALA A 95 -5.71 -0.74 -4.64
N GLU A 96 -4.91 -1.61 -4.06
CA GLU A 96 -3.65 -1.26 -3.40
C GLU A 96 -2.72 -0.49 -4.33
N ALA A 97 -2.43 -1.04 -5.51
CA ALA A 97 -1.54 -0.42 -6.48
C ALA A 97 -2.03 0.95 -6.95
N CYS A 98 -3.36 1.14 -7.07
CA CYS A 98 -3.94 2.41 -7.49
C CYS A 98 -3.87 3.49 -6.42
N VAL A 99 -4.09 3.16 -5.17
CA VAL A 99 -4.13 4.16 -4.09
C VAL A 99 -2.78 4.42 -3.46
N TRP A 100 -1.78 3.56 -3.66
CA TRP A 100 -0.44 3.77 -3.12
C TRP A 100 0.20 5.02 -3.71
N PRO A 101 0.46 6.09 -2.91
CA PRO A 101 0.87 7.39 -3.46
C PRO A 101 2.13 7.34 -4.32
N LYS A 102 3.10 6.49 -3.96
CA LYS A 102 4.37 6.34 -4.69
C LYS A 102 4.23 5.88 -6.14
N PHE A 103 3.10 5.26 -6.50
CA PHE A 103 2.86 4.80 -7.87
C PHE A 103 2.23 5.87 -8.77
N HIS A 104 1.81 7.01 -8.21
CA HIS A 104 1.27 8.16 -8.95
C HIS A 104 0.09 7.82 -9.89
N VAL A 105 -0.67 6.77 -9.58
CA VAL A 105 -1.83 6.36 -10.37
C VAL A 105 -3.01 7.27 -10.08
N SER A 106 -3.39 7.39 -8.81
CA SER A 106 -4.50 8.24 -8.36
C SER A 106 -4.01 9.62 -7.91
N ASP A 107 -4.83 10.63 -8.14
CA ASP A 107 -4.71 11.90 -7.45
C ASP A 107 -5.34 11.85 -6.04
N HIS A 108 -5.26 12.94 -5.30
CA HIS A 108 -5.81 13.06 -3.95
C HIS A 108 -7.32 12.76 -3.91
N GLN A 109 -8.10 13.38 -4.81
CA GLN A 109 -9.55 13.20 -4.85
C GLN A 109 -9.95 11.76 -5.18
N GLN A 110 -9.30 11.16 -6.18
CA GLN A 110 -9.53 9.76 -6.56
C GLN A 110 -9.20 8.80 -5.41
N ARG A 111 -8.11 9.03 -4.67
CA ARG A 111 -7.75 8.23 -3.50
C ARG A 111 -8.82 8.34 -2.41
N GLN A 112 -9.23 9.54 -2.06
CA GLN A 112 -10.28 9.74 -1.04
C GLN A 112 -11.58 9.04 -1.42
N ILE A 113 -12.05 9.19 -2.66
CA ILE A 113 -13.25 8.54 -3.15
C ILE A 113 -13.10 7.01 -3.08
N PHE A 114 -11.97 6.47 -3.54
CA PHE A 114 -11.80 5.02 -3.57
C PHE A 114 -11.62 4.42 -2.17
N LEU A 115 -10.90 5.08 -1.26
CA LEU A 115 -10.83 4.66 0.14
C LEU A 115 -12.21 4.68 0.79
N GLN A 116 -13.05 5.66 0.48
CA GLN A 116 -14.44 5.68 0.94
C GLN A 116 -15.26 4.53 0.33
N THR A 117 -15.07 4.21 -0.94
CA THR A 117 -15.69 3.04 -1.59
C THR A 117 -15.31 1.75 -0.87
N ILE A 118 -14.04 1.54 -0.56
CA ILE A 118 -13.54 0.37 0.20
C ILE A 118 -14.22 0.29 1.58
N LYS A 119 -14.40 1.42 2.27
CA LYS A 119 -15.03 1.45 3.60
C LYS A 119 -16.52 1.15 3.58
N THR A 120 -17.22 1.54 2.53
CA THR A 120 -18.70 1.51 2.48
C THR A 120 -19.27 0.37 1.66
N GLN A 121 -18.49 -0.22 0.78
CA GLN A 121 -18.96 -1.33 -0.05
C GLN A 121 -19.21 -2.58 0.80
N LYS A 122 -20.39 -3.18 0.62
CA LYS A 122 -20.74 -4.46 1.25
C LYS A 122 -19.67 -5.53 0.94
N ASN A 123 -19.30 -6.29 1.94
CA ASN A 123 -18.31 -7.37 1.85
C ASN A 123 -16.87 -6.93 1.50
N ALA A 124 -16.55 -5.63 1.50
CA ALA A 124 -15.19 -5.20 1.21
C ALA A 124 -14.29 -5.26 2.46
N LEU A 125 -14.72 -4.66 3.57
CA LEU A 125 -13.90 -4.50 4.77
C LEU A 125 -14.67 -4.93 6.02
N ASN A 126 -14.13 -5.90 6.77
CA ASN A 126 -14.68 -6.33 8.05
C ASN A 126 -13.60 -6.38 9.15
N ASP A 127 -13.85 -7.10 10.24
CA ASP A 127 -12.91 -7.22 11.36
C ASP A 127 -11.72 -8.14 11.09
N PHE A 128 -11.73 -8.93 10.02
CA PHE A 128 -10.65 -9.85 9.66
C PHE A 128 -9.73 -9.30 8.57
N GLY A 129 -10.19 -8.34 7.79
CA GLY A 129 -9.39 -7.69 6.76
C GLY A 129 -10.18 -7.13 5.60
N LEU A 130 -9.46 -6.72 4.58
CA LEU A 130 -10.00 -6.39 3.28
C LEU A 130 -10.20 -7.68 2.49
N ASN A 131 -11.42 -7.91 2.02
CA ASN A 131 -11.72 -9.01 1.13
C ASN A 131 -11.01 -8.80 -0.21
N TRP A 132 -10.34 -9.83 -0.69
CA TRP A 132 -9.64 -9.73 -1.97
C TRP A 132 -10.59 -9.41 -3.13
N TYR A 133 -11.78 -10.02 -3.13
CA TYR A 133 -12.79 -9.80 -4.15
C TYR A 133 -14.19 -9.64 -3.53
N PRO A 134 -14.66 -8.41 -3.26
CA PRO A 134 -15.87 -8.18 -2.48
C PRO A 134 -17.20 -8.38 -3.22
N PHE A 135 -17.19 -8.88 -4.44
CA PHE A 135 -18.37 -8.98 -5.31
C PHE A 135 -19.04 -10.36 -5.36
N GLU A 136 -18.42 -11.37 -4.77
CA GLU A 136 -19.01 -12.71 -4.66
C GLU A 136 -19.40 -13.04 -3.22
N GLU A 137 -20.64 -13.50 -3.03
CA GLU A 137 -21.08 -14.00 -1.74
C GLU A 137 -20.71 -15.48 -1.58
N GLY A 138 -19.80 -15.77 -0.66
CA GLY A 138 -19.72 -17.00 0.10
C GLY A 138 -19.46 -18.34 -0.59
N LYS A 139 -19.33 -18.43 -1.90
CA LYS A 139 -19.28 -19.73 -2.60
C LYS A 139 -17.89 -20.20 -3.04
N ASN A 140 -16.92 -19.33 -3.10
CA ASN A 140 -15.56 -19.69 -3.48
C ASN A 140 -14.59 -19.23 -2.42
N HIS A 141 -13.99 -20.15 -1.67
CA HIS A 141 -13.03 -19.83 -0.62
C HIS A 141 -11.86 -18.97 -1.13
N PHE A 142 -11.48 -19.12 -2.37
CA PHE A 142 -10.38 -18.37 -2.95
C PHE A 142 -10.67 -16.87 -3.05
N TRP A 143 -11.87 -16.49 -3.46
CA TRP A 143 -12.28 -15.10 -3.63
C TRP A 143 -12.60 -14.41 -2.31
N ASN A 144 -13.04 -15.17 -1.32
CA ASN A 144 -13.52 -14.68 -0.04
C ASN A 144 -12.40 -14.73 1.02
N THR A 145 -11.25 -14.12 0.70
CA THR A 145 -10.05 -14.17 1.54
C THR A 145 -9.44 -12.78 1.74
N CYS A 146 -8.74 -12.62 2.87
CA CYS A 146 -7.95 -11.44 3.18
C CYS A 146 -6.46 -11.78 3.10
N TRP A 147 -5.68 -10.90 2.47
CA TRP A 147 -4.24 -11.04 2.25
C TRP A 147 -3.51 -9.84 2.84
N VAL A 148 -2.59 -10.07 3.75
CA VAL A 148 -1.86 -9.00 4.44
C VAL A 148 -1.09 -8.14 3.46
N SER A 149 -0.33 -8.75 2.56
CA SER A 149 0.54 -8.04 1.62
C SER A 149 -0.19 -7.18 0.60
N TRP A 150 -1.48 -7.43 0.36
CA TRP A 150 -2.25 -6.69 -0.64
C TRP A 150 -3.06 -5.53 -0.06
N THR A 151 -2.79 -5.15 1.17
CA THR A 151 -3.46 -4.03 1.83
C THR A 151 -2.48 -3.03 2.46
N GLU A 152 -1.16 -3.26 2.32
CA GLU A 152 -0.12 -2.35 2.79
C GLU A 152 -0.23 -0.97 2.11
N GLY A 153 -0.35 -0.94 0.78
CA GLY A 153 -0.51 0.30 0.04
C GLY A 153 -1.79 1.07 0.39
N ILE A 154 -2.85 0.36 0.82
CA ILE A 154 -4.08 1.00 1.33
C ILE A 154 -3.81 1.65 2.70
N ALA A 155 -3.04 1.01 3.57
CA ALA A 155 -2.63 1.62 4.84
C ALA A 155 -1.75 2.87 4.63
N VAL A 156 -0.83 2.82 3.66
CA VAL A 156 -0.03 3.99 3.26
C VAL A 156 -0.90 5.11 2.69
N ALA A 157 -1.91 4.77 1.88
CA ALA A 157 -2.86 5.75 1.39
C ALA A 157 -3.70 6.36 2.51
N ALA A 158 -4.15 5.55 3.47
CA ALA A 158 -4.88 6.03 4.64
C ALA A 158 -4.04 7.01 5.48
N ASN A 159 -2.74 6.74 5.68
CA ASN A 159 -1.81 7.68 6.29
C ASN A 159 -1.75 9.00 5.49
N HIS A 160 -1.51 8.91 4.21
CA HIS A 160 -1.34 10.07 3.32
C HIS A 160 -2.58 10.96 3.27
N GLU A 161 -3.76 10.37 3.37
CA GLU A 161 -5.05 11.07 3.40
C GLU A 161 -5.49 11.47 4.83
N GLY A 162 -4.72 11.10 5.86
CA GLY A 162 -5.05 11.37 7.26
C GLY A 162 -6.21 10.55 7.83
N ASP A 163 -6.56 9.43 7.20
CA ASP A 163 -7.66 8.55 7.62
C ASP A 163 -7.19 7.59 8.74
N MET A 164 -7.09 8.15 9.95
CA MET A 164 -6.64 7.42 11.15
C MET A 164 -7.54 6.23 11.48
N GLU A 165 -8.85 6.33 11.20
CA GLU A 165 -9.79 5.24 11.49
C GLU A 165 -9.54 4.02 10.60
N LEU A 166 -9.40 4.25 9.29
CA LEU A 166 -9.08 3.17 8.35
C LEU A 166 -7.72 2.56 8.65
N LEU A 167 -6.69 3.39 8.87
CA LEU A 167 -5.35 2.93 9.22
C LEU A 167 -5.35 2.08 10.49
N ARG A 168 -6.00 2.55 11.55
CA ARG A 168 -6.19 1.79 12.78
C ARG A 168 -6.85 0.44 12.52
N LYS A 169 -7.96 0.43 11.80
CA LYS A 169 -8.70 -0.79 11.48
C LYS A 169 -7.83 -1.80 10.74
N LEU A 170 -7.11 -1.37 9.71
CA LEU A 170 -6.21 -2.24 8.93
C LEU A 170 -5.10 -2.85 9.80
N ILE A 171 -4.45 -2.07 10.67
CA ILE A 171 -3.41 -2.58 11.57
C ILE A 171 -3.99 -3.60 12.55
N PHE A 172 -5.11 -3.30 13.21
CA PHE A 172 -5.73 -4.22 14.17
C PHE A 172 -6.19 -5.52 13.54
N GLN A 173 -6.70 -5.49 12.31
CA GLN A 173 -7.04 -6.69 11.55
C GLN A 173 -5.81 -7.61 11.42
N GLN A 174 -4.65 -7.06 11.09
CA GLN A 174 -3.43 -7.86 10.92
C GLN A 174 -2.90 -8.38 12.26
N VAL A 175 -2.92 -7.57 13.31
CA VAL A 175 -2.58 -8.01 14.66
C VAL A 175 -3.48 -9.16 15.10
N ARG A 176 -4.79 -9.02 14.91
CA ARG A 176 -5.78 -10.07 15.23
C ARG A 176 -5.48 -11.36 14.46
N ASN A 177 -5.23 -11.26 13.16
CA ASN A 177 -4.95 -12.42 12.32
C ASN A 177 -3.72 -13.19 12.81
N VAL A 178 -2.65 -12.50 13.18
CA VAL A 178 -1.44 -13.13 13.71
C VAL A 178 -1.68 -13.73 15.10
N VAL A 179 -2.38 -13.03 15.97
CA VAL A 179 -2.67 -13.53 17.34
C VAL A 179 -3.56 -14.78 17.30
N VAL A 180 -4.59 -14.79 16.47
CA VAL A 180 -5.53 -15.93 16.36
C VAL A 180 -4.87 -17.12 15.68
N ASN A 181 -4.15 -16.90 14.58
CA ASN A 181 -3.61 -17.98 13.76
C ASN A 181 -2.14 -18.34 14.11
N LYS A 182 -1.51 -17.63 15.08
CA LYS A 182 -0.17 -17.86 15.61
C LYS A 182 1.00 -17.64 14.64
N THR A 183 0.72 -17.31 13.38
CA THR A 183 1.71 -17.00 12.35
C THR A 183 1.06 -16.26 11.19
N PHE A 184 1.87 -15.81 10.23
CA PHE A 184 1.36 -15.28 8.96
C PHE A 184 1.03 -16.42 8.00
N HIS A 185 -0.24 -16.56 7.69
CA HIS A 185 -0.71 -17.48 6.65
C HIS A 185 -0.84 -16.75 5.31
N GLU A 186 -0.84 -17.50 4.21
CA GLU A 186 -1.00 -16.96 2.86
C GLU A 186 -2.30 -16.14 2.74
N ALA A 187 -3.38 -16.66 3.29
CA ALA A 187 -4.64 -15.96 3.37
C ALA A 187 -5.40 -16.28 4.65
N VAL A 188 -6.35 -15.44 4.97
CA VAL A 188 -7.31 -15.62 6.06
C VAL A 188 -8.70 -15.62 5.43
N ASP A 189 -9.55 -16.56 5.82
CA ASP A 189 -10.93 -16.58 5.40
C ASP A 189 -11.66 -15.31 5.86
N TYR A 190 -12.27 -14.60 4.92
CA TYR A 190 -12.92 -13.31 5.17
C TYR A 190 -14.07 -13.41 6.17
N SER A 191 -14.81 -14.52 6.15
CA SER A 191 -16.01 -14.67 6.97
C SER A 191 -15.71 -15.09 8.42
N THR A 192 -14.62 -15.85 8.62
CA THR A 192 -14.33 -16.49 9.92
C THR A 192 -13.01 -16.01 10.56
N GLY A 193 -12.14 -15.37 9.81
CA GLY A 193 -10.80 -14.99 10.26
C GLY A 193 -9.86 -16.18 10.48
N ARG A 194 -10.26 -17.40 10.08
CA ARG A 194 -9.40 -18.59 10.21
C ARG A 194 -8.37 -18.64 9.10
N ALA A 195 -7.20 -19.13 9.46
CA ALA A 195 -6.13 -19.36 8.51
C ALA A 195 -6.57 -20.26 7.35
N TRP A 196 -6.22 -19.85 6.16
CA TRP A 196 -6.43 -20.58 4.93
C TRP A 196 -5.11 -20.63 4.16
N ARG A 197 -4.76 -21.80 3.62
CA ARG A 197 -3.48 -22.07 2.97
C ARG A 197 -2.26 -22.02 3.90
N TRP A 198 -1.10 -21.76 3.35
CA TRP A 198 0.25 -22.05 3.85
C TRP A 198 0.67 -21.14 5.00
N PRO A 199 1.22 -21.69 6.09
CA PRO A 199 1.76 -20.91 7.19
C PRO A 199 3.16 -20.36 6.89
N GLY A 200 3.57 -19.33 7.64
CA GLY A 200 4.95 -18.84 7.67
C GLY A 200 5.38 -18.04 6.45
N LEU A 201 4.48 -17.31 5.81
CA LEU A 201 4.82 -16.49 4.66
C LEU A 201 5.57 -15.22 5.05
N THR A 202 6.84 -15.15 4.67
CA THR A 202 7.73 -14.02 4.97
C THR A 202 7.31 -12.72 4.31
N TRP A 203 6.71 -12.76 3.13
CA TRP A 203 6.20 -11.55 2.46
C TRP A 203 5.06 -10.89 3.25
N HIS A 204 4.19 -11.66 3.91
CA HIS A 204 3.16 -11.13 4.80
C HIS A 204 3.77 -10.58 6.09
N ALA A 205 4.80 -11.21 6.63
CA ALA A 205 5.53 -10.66 7.77
C ALA A 205 6.22 -9.33 7.40
N SER A 206 6.79 -9.23 6.19
CA SER A 206 7.36 -8.00 5.66
C SER A 206 6.30 -6.92 5.51
N ALA A 207 5.16 -7.22 4.89
CA ALA A 207 4.06 -6.28 4.75
C ALA A 207 3.50 -5.82 6.11
N PHE A 208 3.42 -6.72 7.10
CA PHE A 208 3.02 -6.37 8.47
C PHE A 208 3.95 -5.30 9.06
N LEU A 209 5.26 -5.43 8.88
CA LEU A 209 6.19 -4.36 9.27
C LEU A 209 5.96 -3.08 8.46
N GLY A 210 5.62 -3.21 7.19
CA GLY A 210 5.28 -2.09 6.32
C GLY A 210 4.09 -1.26 6.81
N TYR A 211 3.10 -1.88 7.45
CA TYR A 211 1.99 -1.14 8.08
C TYR A 211 2.48 -0.16 9.15
N PHE A 212 3.52 -0.49 9.89
CA PHE A 212 4.09 0.40 10.90
C PHE A 212 5.05 1.41 10.27
N MET A 213 5.94 0.97 9.40
CA MET A 213 6.96 1.83 8.82
C MET A 213 6.37 2.82 7.80
N PHE A 214 5.60 2.32 6.85
CA PHE A 214 5.06 3.11 5.75
C PHE A 214 3.63 3.59 6.01
N GLY A 215 2.82 2.75 6.68
CA GLY A 215 1.46 3.11 7.07
C GLY A 215 1.42 4.06 8.27
N LEU A 216 1.92 3.67 9.43
CA LEU A 216 1.81 4.45 10.66
C LEU A 216 2.79 5.62 10.71
N LEU A 217 4.09 5.36 10.49
CA LEU A 217 5.14 6.37 10.53
C LEU A 217 5.25 7.17 9.23
N GLY A 218 4.66 6.73 8.13
CA GLY A 218 4.73 7.41 6.84
C GLY A 218 6.15 7.60 6.34
N MET A 219 7.01 6.60 6.54
CA MET A 219 8.41 6.66 6.12
C MET A 219 8.52 6.63 4.61
N SER A 220 9.31 7.55 4.04
CA SER A 220 9.68 7.59 2.64
C SER A 220 11.18 7.77 2.48
N TYR A 221 11.77 6.87 1.69
CA TYR A 221 13.21 6.89 1.40
C TYR A 221 13.46 7.75 0.17
N GLU A 222 14.03 8.92 0.40
CA GLU A 222 14.35 9.89 -0.65
C GLU A 222 15.86 9.88 -0.95
N LYS A 223 16.25 10.55 -2.03
CA LYS A 223 17.65 10.66 -2.43
C LYS A 223 18.49 11.39 -1.38
N GLU A 224 17.92 12.42 -0.79
CA GLU A 224 18.56 13.31 0.18
C GLU A 224 18.48 12.79 1.62
N GLY A 225 17.52 11.88 1.91
CA GLY A 225 17.34 11.38 3.27
C GLY A 225 16.08 10.57 3.49
N LEU A 226 15.66 10.47 4.75
CA LEU A 226 14.46 9.78 5.19
C LEU A 226 13.43 10.81 5.65
N LEU A 227 12.28 10.82 4.97
CA LEU A 227 11.10 11.55 5.42
C LEU A 227 10.28 10.70 6.39
N ILE A 228 9.67 11.33 7.38
CA ILE A 228 8.73 10.71 8.31
C ILE A 228 7.49 11.60 8.34
N SER A 229 6.32 11.05 7.97
CA SER A 229 5.04 11.79 7.93
C SER A 229 3.98 10.98 8.69
N PRO A 230 3.99 11.01 10.04
CA PRO A 230 3.21 10.10 10.84
C PRO A 230 1.72 10.41 10.79
N CYS A 231 0.92 9.35 10.77
CA CYS A 231 -0.51 9.38 11.03
C CYS A 231 -0.79 8.37 12.15
N ILE A 232 -0.95 8.85 13.39
CA ILE A 232 -0.92 8.03 14.60
C ILE A 232 -2.29 7.98 15.25
N PRO A 233 -3.05 6.88 15.12
CA PRO A 233 -4.25 6.64 15.92
C PRO A 233 -3.93 6.60 17.42
N GLN A 234 -4.91 6.94 18.26
CA GLN A 234 -4.75 7.06 19.71
C GLN A 234 -4.14 5.83 20.38
N GLU A 235 -4.45 4.65 19.88
CA GLU A 235 -3.97 3.38 20.44
C GLU A 235 -2.46 3.16 20.25
N PHE A 236 -1.84 3.91 19.34
CA PHE A 236 -0.40 3.83 19.05
C PHE A 236 0.38 5.04 19.56
N SER A 237 -0.26 5.92 20.35
CA SER A 237 0.28 7.21 20.82
C SER A 237 1.54 7.14 21.68
N HIS A 238 1.90 5.95 22.17
CA HIS A 238 3.06 5.72 23.04
C HIS A 238 3.94 4.56 22.57
N MET A 239 3.92 4.27 21.27
CA MET A 239 4.79 3.24 20.70
C MET A 239 6.23 3.70 20.61
N LYS A 240 7.12 2.72 20.72
CA LYS A 240 8.54 2.90 20.46
C LYS A 240 9.02 1.87 19.43
N LEU A 241 9.72 2.33 18.41
CA LEU A 241 10.42 1.50 17.44
C LEU A 241 11.92 1.54 17.76
N CYS A 242 12.50 0.39 18.11
CA CYS A 242 13.89 0.28 18.53
C CYS A 242 14.77 -0.31 17.42
N ASN A 243 16.02 0.15 17.37
CA ASN A 243 17.06 -0.39 16.49
C ASN A 243 16.72 -0.33 15.00
N LEU A 244 15.98 0.68 14.56
CA LEU A 244 15.75 0.91 13.13
C LEU A 244 17.06 1.31 12.44
N ARG A 245 17.53 0.45 11.54
CA ARG A 245 18.75 0.73 10.76
C ARG A 245 18.40 1.50 9.49
N TYR A 246 19.08 2.62 9.31
CA TYR A 246 19.05 3.39 8.07
C TYR A 246 20.47 3.76 7.68
N ARG A 247 21.02 3.14 6.63
CA ARG A 247 22.42 3.29 6.21
C ARG A 247 23.40 3.04 7.39
N ASP A 248 24.21 4.04 7.74
CA ASP A 248 25.20 3.97 8.84
C ASP A 248 24.62 4.43 10.18
N ALA A 249 23.34 4.71 10.27
CA ALA A 249 22.66 5.14 11.48
C ALA A 249 21.74 4.06 12.06
N VAL A 250 21.48 4.16 13.36
CA VAL A 250 20.49 3.36 14.08
C VAL A 250 19.59 4.30 14.89
N PHE A 251 18.29 4.22 14.66
CA PHE A 251 17.32 5.07 15.35
C PHE A 251 16.54 4.34 16.41
N GLU A 252 16.28 5.07 17.51
CA GLU A 252 15.24 4.79 18.50
C GLU A 252 14.12 5.82 18.25
N ILE A 253 12.99 5.40 17.69
CA ILE A 253 11.87 6.30 17.39
C ILE A 253 10.83 6.17 18.47
N GLU A 254 10.45 7.31 19.09
CA GLU A 254 9.45 7.40 20.14
C GLU A 254 8.28 8.29 19.69
N ILE A 255 7.07 7.76 19.82
CA ILE A 255 5.83 8.48 19.50
C ILE A 255 5.29 9.07 20.80
N CYS A 256 5.09 10.41 20.82
CA CYS A 256 4.70 11.16 22.03
C CYS A 256 3.24 11.62 22.02
N GLY A 257 2.38 11.03 21.19
CA GLY A 257 0.98 11.37 21.08
C GLY A 257 0.31 10.88 19.83
N SER A 258 -0.94 11.27 19.58
CA SER A 258 -1.75 10.88 18.43
C SER A 258 -2.06 12.08 17.53
N GLY A 259 -2.38 11.84 16.26
CA GLY A 259 -2.72 12.87 15.28
C GLY A 259 -2.14 12.55 13.90
N ASN A 260 -2.26 13.51 12.99
CA ASN A 260 -1.74 13.43 11.63
C ASN A 260 -0.79 14.58 11.26
N GLN A 261 -0.41 15.39 12.23
CA GLN A 261 0.60 16.45 12.10
C GLN A 261 1.58 16.37 13.26
N PHE A 262 2.86 16.23 12.95
CA PHE A 262 3.90 16.05 13.94
C PHE A 262 5.09 16.96 13.68
N ASP A 263 5.71 17.40 14.77
CA ASP A 263 7.08 17.89 14.77
C ASP A 263 8.02 16.71 15.01
N ILE A 264 9.10 16.65 14.24
CA ILE A 264 10.11 15.60 14.30
C ILE A 264 11.38 16.19 14.92
N TYR A 265 11.90 15.51 15.93
CA TYR A 265 13.15 15.88 16.59
C TYR A 265 14.15 14.73 16.48
N VAL A 266 15.37 15.04 16.05
CA VAL A 266 16.52 14.11 16.08
C VAL A 266 17.52 14.66 17.10
N ASP A 267 17.78 13.91 18.16
CA ASP A 267 18.63 14.33 19.28
C ASP A 267 18.27 15.75 19.78
N ASP A 268 16.97 15.96 20.04
CA ASP A 268 16.38 17.23 20.49
C ASP A 268 16.38 18.39 19.49
N SER A 269 16.92 18.19 18.29
CA SER A 269 16.91 19.18 17.20
C SER A 269 15.73 18.96 16.25
N LYS A 270 14.85 19.96 16.09
CA LYS A 270 13.73 19.89 15.16
C LYS A 270 14.21 19.81 13.72
N THR A 271 13.62 18.87 12.95
CA THR A 271 13.94 18.69 11.53
C THR A 271 12.70 18.36 10.71
N GLU A 272 12.76 18.57 9.40
CA GLU A 272 11.73 18.13 8.46
C GLU A 272 12.08 16.79 7.81
N PHE A 273 13.36 16.42 7.77
CA PHE A 273 13.83 15.14 7.26
C PHE A 273 15.14 14.72 7.96
N ILE A 274 15.45 13.43 7.89
CA ILE A 274 16.70 12.85 8.42
C ILE A 274 17.70 12.73 7.27
N ASP A 275 18.81 13.47 7.36
CA ASP A 275 19.83 13.53 6.32
C ASP A 275 20.41 12.15 5.98
N VAL A 276 20.69 11.93 4.70
CA VAL A 276 21.29 10.69 4.19
C VAL A 276 22.69 10.41 4.75
N ALA A 277 23.43 11.44 5.16
CA ALA A 277 24.78 11.33 5.68
C ALA A 277 24.85 11.08 7.20
N ILE A 278 23.71 11.02 7.89
CA ILE A 278 23.64 10.78 9.33
C ILE A 278 24.27 9.42 9.70
N LYS A 279 25.05 9.37 10.80
CA LYS A 279 25.76 8.17 11.24
C LYS A 279 25.68 8.02 12.74
N GLY A 280 25.69 6.77 13.21
CA GLY A 280 25.70 6.49 14.65
C GLY A 280 24.31 6.19 15.20
N ARG A 281 24.16 6.36 16.52
CA ARG A 281 22.88 6.13 17.21
C ARG A 281 22.20 7.45 17.51
N HIS A 282 20.91 7.52 17.21
CA HIS A 282 20.09 8.73 17.36
C HIS A 282 18.75 8.39 17.98
N ARG A 283 18.22 9.33 18.76
CA ARG A 283 16.85 9.31 19.24
C ARG A 283 15.99 10.19 18.33
N VAL A 284 14.89 9.64 17.87
CA VAL A 284 13.89 10.40 17.10
C VAL A 284 12.62 10.50 17.92
N MET A 285 12.12 11.72 18.15
CA MET A 285 10.86 11.96 18.82
C MET A 285 9.83 12.51 17.83
N LEU A 286 8.63 11.95 17.84
CA LEU A 286 7.49 12.37 17.03
C LEU A 286 6.46 12.98 17.97
N CYS A 287 6.37 14.33 17.98
CA CYS A 287 5.49 15.08 18.88
C CYS A 287 4.34 15.70 18.07
N PRO A 288 3.07 15.45 18.44
CA PRO A 288 1.95 16.04 17.71
C PRO A 288 2.01 17.57 17.78
N LYS A 289 1.66 18.23 16.68
CA LYS A 289 1.50 19.67 16.63
C LYS A 289 0.22 20.07 17.35
N HIS A 290 0.30 21.07 18.20
CA HIS A 290 -0.84 21.64 18.93
C HIS A 290 -1.55 22.70 18.10
#